data_747ee4d2d0039ea4af6344f1cbab54d1
#
_entry.id   747ee4d2d0039ea4af6344f1cbab54d1
#
_cell.length_a   1.000
_cell.length_b   1.000
_cell.length_c   1.000
_cell.angle_alpha   90.00
_cell.angle_beta   90.00
_cell.angle_gamma   90.00
#
_symmetry.space_group_name_H-M   'P 1'
#
loop_
_entity.id
_entity.type
_entity.pdbx_description
1 polymer ?
#
loop_
_entity_poly.entity_id
_entity_poly.type
_entity_poly.pdbx_seq_one_letter_code
_entity_poly.pdbx_strand_id
1 'polypeptide(L)'
;PQLSKLKGVETVEGKGHKENFSHTLEVLDNVAALEIEAIADGRLKDYVFEEGEEVEKIRTEPNVWLRWAALLHDIAKPATKRYDPVLGWTFHGHEVVGARWIPKIFQSMKMPLNEKMKYVQKLVNLHLRPIALVTEEVTDSAVRRLLFDAGNDIDDLMLLCNADITSKNPKKVARLHANFEIVKAKLVEVEEKDAIRNFKNPITGDY
;
A
#
# COMPACT_ATOMS: atom_id res chain seq x y z
N PRO A 1 -22.77 0.63 4.04
CA PRO A 1 -22.96 -0.37 5.12
C PRO A 1 -21.64 -0.95 5.66
N GLN A 2 -20.64 -1.26 4.81
CA GLN A 2 -19.38 -1.85 5.27
C GLN A 2 -18.53 -0.86 6.08
N LEU A 3 -18.37 0.38 5.63
CA LEU A 3 -17.63 1.43 6.34
C LEU A 3 -18.19 1.70 7.74
N SER A 4 -19.52 1.66 7.93
CA SER A 4 -20.11 1.87 9.24
C SER A 4 -19.75 0.78 10.26
N LYS A 5 -19.40 -0.43 9.80
CA LYS A 5 -18.96 -1.54 10.65
C LYS A 5 -17.53 -1.36 11.20
N LEU A 6 -16.77 -0.41 10.68
CA LEU A 6 -15.45 -0.06 11.21
C LEU A 6 -15.55 0.74 12.51
N LYS A 7 -16.73 1.31 12.83
CA LYS A 7 -16.97 2.09 14.05
C LYS A 7 -17.02 1.22 15.28
N GLY A 8 -16.56 1.78 16.38
CA GLY A 8 -16.62 1.19 17.70
C GLY A 8 -15.37 0.38 18.07
N VAL A 9 -15.20 0.22 19.37
CA VAL A 9 -14.10 -0.54 19.99
C VAL A 9 -14.71 -1.56 20.93
N GLU A 10 -14.37 -2.83 20.73
CA GLU A 10 -14.70 -3.88 21.66
C GLU A 10 -13.54 -4.07 22.64
N THR A 11 -13.87 -4.34 23.91
CA THR A 11 -12.90 -4.58 24.95
C THR A 11 -13.16 -5.95 25.55
N VAL A 12 -12.12 -6.79 25.61
CA VAL A 12 -12.14 -8.10 26.26
C VAL A 12 -10.98 -8.12 27.25
N GLU A 13 -11.24 -8.46 28.51
CA GLU A 13 -10.23 -8.51 29.57
C GLU A 13 -9.38 -7.23 29.69
N GLY A 14 -9.99 -6.07 29.50
CA GLY A 14 -9.30 -4.79 29.53
C GLY A 14 -8.47 -4.45 28.27
N LYS A 15 -8.40 -5.35 27.28
CA LYS A 15 -7.69 -5.14 26.01
C LYS A 15 -8.67 -4.67 24.93
N GLY A 16 -8.58 -3.41 24.51
CA GLY A 16 -9.30 -2.84 23.36
C GLY A 16 -8.47 -2.92 22.10
N HIS A 17 -9.11 -2.74 20.94
CA HIS A 17 -8.42 -2.50 19.66
C HIS A 17 -8.50 -1.01 19.26
N LYS A 18 -7.71 -0.61 18.24
CA LYS A 18 -7.82 0.73 17.66
C LYS A 18 -9.22 0.92 17.05
N GLU A 19 -9.77 2.11 17.15
CA GLU A 19 -11.00 2.47 16.46
C GLU A 19 -10.71 2.60 14.95
N ASN A 20 -11.21 1.64 14.18
CA ASN A 20 -10.81 1.46 12.78
C ASN A 20 -11.37 2.53 11.85
N PHE A 21 -12.54 3.11 12.15
CA PHE A 21 -13.14 4.14 11.30
C PHE A 21 -12.35 5.45 11.36
N SER A 22 -12.04 5.93 12.57
CA SER A 22 -11.20 7.14 12.75
C SER A 22 -9.80 6.93 12.19
N HIS A 23 -9.23 5.72 12.35
CA HIS A 23 -7.97 5.37 11.73
C HIS A 23 -8.03 5.46 10.19
N THR A 24 -9.09 4.93 9.58
CA THR A 24 -9.27 5.01 8.13
C THR A 24 -9.32 6.46 7.63
N LEU A 25 -9.99 7.35 8.37
CA LEU A 25 -10.02 8.78 8.03
C LEU A 25 -8.65 9.44 8.21
N GLU A 26 -7.94 9.12 9.28
CA GLU A 26 -6.56 9.59 9.51
C GLU A 26 -5.63 9.17 8.36
N VAL A 27 -5.71 7.91 7.91
CA VAL A 27 -4.94 7.41 6.77
C VAL A 27 -5.31 8.13 5.47
N LEU A 28 -6.59 8.40 5.25
CA LEU A 28 -7.05 9.14 4.08
C LEU A 28 -6.49 10.57 4.04
N ASP A 29 -6.49 11.27 5.18
CA ASP A 29 -5.92 12.61 5.30
C ASP A 29 -4.40 12.59 5.10
N ASN A 30 -3.71 11.60 5.68
CA ASN A 30 -2.27 11.41 5.51
C ASN A 30 -1.90 11.13 4.05
N VAL A 31 -2.66 10.27 3.35
CA VAL A 31 -2.45 10.01 1.92
C VAL A 31 -2.59 11.30 1.12
N ALA A 32 -3.63 12.10 1.40
CA ALA A 32 -3.85 13.35 0.67
C ALA A 32 -2.67 14.33 0.87
N ALA A 33 -2.17 14.48 2.09
CA ALA A 33 -1.05 15.36 2.39
C ALA A 33 0.26 14.88 1.76
N LEU A 34 0.61 13.59 1.93
CA LEU A 34 1.83 12.99 1.39
C LEU A 34 1.84 12.99 -0.15
N GLU A 35 0.70 12.76 -0.79
CA GLU A 35 0.58 12.79 -2.24
C GLU A 35 0.83 14.19 -2.80
N ILE A 36 0.24 15.24 -2.19
CA ILE A 36 0.44 16.62 -2.61
C ILE A 36 1.91 17.00 -2.48
N GLU A 37 2.56 16.66 -1.37
CA GLU A 37 3.99 16.88 -1.16
C GLU A 37 4.83 16.17 -2.22
N ALA A 38 4.55 14.88 -2.46
CA ALA A 38 5.30 14.08 -3.41
C ALA A 38 5.11 14.54 -4.87
N ILE A 39 3.94 15.07 -5.22
CA ILE A 39 3.68 15.72 -6.53
C ILE A 39 4.50 17.00 -6.63
N ALA A 40 4.50 17.86 -5.61
CA ALA A 40 5.25 19.11 -5.61
C ALA A 40 6.77 18.88 -5.78
N ASP A 41 7.28 17.78 -5.22
CA ASP A 41 8.68 17.39 -5.33
C ASP A 41 9.00 16.59 -6.63
N GLY A 42 8.00 16.31 -7.47
CA GLY A 42 8.17 15.50 -8.70
C GLY A 42 8.55 14.04 -8.45
N ARG A 43 8.19 13.49 -7.28
CA ARG A 43 8.57 12.13 -6.87
C ARG A 43 7.61 11.04 -7.35
N LEU A 44 6.42 11.40 -7.80
CA LEU A 44 5.42 10.44 -8.28
C LEU A 44 5.37 10.39 -9.80
N LYS A 45 5.18 9.18 -10.31
CA LYS A 45 5.13 8.90 -11.73
C LYS A 45 3.81 8.26 -12.12
N ASP A 46 3.32 8.59 -13.30
CA ASP A 46 2.21 7.92 -13.96
C ASP A 46 2.73 7.21 -15.20
N TYR A 47 2.15 6.06 -15.50
CA TYR A 47 2.48 5.29 -16.69
C TYR A 47 1.28 5.33 -17.64
N VAL A 48 1.48 5.93 -18.81
CA VAL A 48 0.45 6.11 -19.83
C VAL A 48 0.85 5.42 -21.12
N PHE A 49 -0.13 4.94 -21.88
CA PHE A 49 0.11 4.33 -23.17
C PHE A 49 0.00 5.41 -24.26
N GLU A 50 1.10 5.69 -24.95
CA GLU A 50 1.17 6.63 -26.07
C GLU A 50 1.80 5.94 -27.29
N GLU A 51 1.16 6.02 -28.45
CA GLU A 51 1.64 5.45 -29.72
C GLU A 51 2.01 3.95 -29.65
N GLY A 52 1.38 3.21 -28.72
CA GLY A 52 1.62 1.76 -28.55
C GLY A 52 2.72 1.40 -27.54
N GLU A 53 3.35 2.39 -26.94
CA GLU A 53 4.39 2.21 -25.91
C GLU A 53 3.93 2.76 -24.55
N GLU A 54 4.44 2.15 -23.48
CA GLU A 54 4.25 2.67 -22.11
C GLU A 54 5.25 3.79 -21.87
N VAL A 55 4.74 4.98 -21.54
CA VAL A 55 5.53 6.18 -21.31
C VAL A 55 5.37 6.61 -19.86
N GLU A 56 6.51 6.84 -19.19
CA GLU A 56 6.57 7.41 -17.85
C GLU A 56 6.40 8.92 -17.88
N LYS A 57 5.50 9.45 -17.06
CA LYS A 57 5.29 10.90 -16.88
C LYS A 57 5.30 11.26 -15.41
N ILE A 58 5.85 12.43 -15.08
CA ILE A 58 5.74 12.99 -13.72
C ILE A 58 4.26 13.31 -13.47
N ARG A 59 3.73 12.80 -12.34
CA ARG A 59 2.36 13.09 -11.91
C ARG A 59 2.23 14.54 -11.50
N THR A 60 1.20 15.21 -12.01
CA THR A 60 0.89 16.61 -11.70
C THR A 60 -0.42 16.80 -10.95
N GLU A 61 -1.28 15.78 -10.93
CA GLU A 61 -2.61 15.83 -10.31
C GLU A 61 -2.80 14.68 -9.34
N PRO A 62 -3.53 14.90 -8.22
CA PRO A 62 -3.81 13.85 -7.25
C PRO A 62 -4.64 12.70 -7.84
N ASN A 63 -4.28 11.47 -7.46
CA ASN A 63 -4.98 10.26 -7.88
C ASN A 63 -6.15 9.93 -6.94
N VAL A 64 -7.37 10.17 -7.38
CA VAL A 64 -8.57 9.87 -6.59
C VAL A 64 -8.67 8.38 -6.23
N TRP A 65 -8.12 7.48 -7.05
CA TRP A 65 -8.17 6.05 -6.80
C TRP A 65 -7.23 5.60 -5.67
N LEU A 66 -6.15 6.34 -5.45
CA LEU A 66 -5.30 6.16 -4.27
C LEU A 66 -6.07 6.50 -2.97
N ARG A 67 -6.91 7.55 -3.01
CA ARG A 67 -7.81 7.88 -1.88
C ARG A 67 -8.86 6.80 -1.65
N TRP A 68 -9.39 6.18 -2.71
CA TRP A 68 -10.26 5.03 -2.57
C TRP A 68 -9.55 3.82 -1.98
N ALA A 69 -8.30 3.57 -2.35
CA ALA A 69 -7.50 2.52 -1.73
C ALA A 69 -7.28 2.80 -0.23
N ALA A 70 -6.95 4.03 0.16
CA ALA A 70 -6.84 4.45 1.54
C ALA A 70 -8.15 4.27 2.34
N LEU A 71 -9.30 4.63 1.74
CA LEU A 71 -10.61 4.47 2.37
C LEU A 71 -11.01 3.00 2.58
N LEU A 72 -10.53 2.11 1.73
CA LEU A 72 -10.96 0.71 1.70
C LEU A 72 -9.89 -0.30 2.17
N HIS A 73 -8.67 0.15 2.52
CA HIS A 73 -7.57 -0.75 2.89
C HIS A 73 -7.94 -1.69 4.05
N ASP A 74 -8.66 -1.18 5.03
CA ASP A 74 -9.06 -1.87 6.26
C ASP A 74 -10.53 -2.35 6.27
N ILE A 75 -11.23 -2.27 5.15
CA ILE A 75 -12.68 -2.48 5.07
C ILE A 75 -13.16 -3.84 5.59
N ALA A 76 -12.31 -4.85 5.56
CA ALA A 76 -12.62 -6.21 6.02
C ALA A 76 -12.17 -6.52 7.45
N LYS A 77 -11.55 -5.58 8.19
CA LYS A 77 -11.16 -5.80 9.60
C LYS A 77 -12.32 -6.31 10.47
N PRO A 78 -13.56 -5.78 10.38
CA PRO A 78 -14.68 -6.31 11.16
C PRO A 78 -15.02 -7.79 10.89
N ALA A 79 -14.80 -8.26 9.64
CA ALA A 79 -15.09 -9.64 9.26
C ALA A 79 -13.98 -10.63 9.65
N THR A 80 -12.77 -10.15 9.81
CA THR A 80 -11.60 -10.98 10.15
C THR A 80 -11.17 -10.84 11.60
N LYS A 81 -11.88 -10.01 12.37
CA LYS A 81 -11.60 -9.76 13.78
C LYS A 81 -11.68 -11.04 14.62
N ARG A 82 -10.63 -11.31 15.38
CA ARG A 82 -10.53 -12.43 16.34
C ARG A 82 -9.86 -11.93 17.60
N TYR A 83 -10.29 -12.45 18.75
CA TYR A 83 -9.58 -12.26 20.00
C TYR A 83 -8.70 -13.47 20.30
N ASP A 84 -7.43 -13.23 20.53
CA ASP A 84 -6.45 -14.21 20.98
C ASP A 84 -6.06 -13.88 22.43
N PRO A 85 -6.07 -14.84 23.37
CA PRO A 85 -5.76 -14.57 24.78
C PRO A 85 -4.34 -14.03 25.01
N VAL A 86 -3.38 -14.38 24.14
CA VAL A 86 -1.98 -13.94 24.22
C VAL A 86 -1.76 -12.63 23.46
N LEU A 87 -2.16 -12.59 22.19
CA LEU A 87 -1.90 -11.47 21.28
C LEU A 87 -2.93 -10.33 21.40
N GLY A 88 -4.11 -10.61 21.97
CA GLY A 88 -5.24 -9.70 21.99
C GLY A 88 -6.02 -9.72 20.67
N TRP A 89 -6.53 -8.57 20.24
CA TRP A 89 -7.28 -8.46 19.00
C TRP A 89 -6.39 -8.62 17.76
N THR A 90 -6.77 -9.52 16.87
CA THR A 90 -6.10 -9.79 15.59
C THR A 90 -7.06 -9.63 14.41
N PHE A 91 -6.53 -9.34 13.22
CA PHE A 91 -7.29 -9.06 12.00
C PHE A 91 -6.64 -9.74 10.78
N HIS A 92 -6.07 -10.93 10.98
CA HIS A 92 -5.31 -11.62 9.92
C HIS A 92 -6.13 -11.83 8.65
N GLY A 93 -5.53 -11.55 7.51
CA GLY A 93 -6.11 -11.75 6.19
C GLY A 93 -7.15 -10.69 5.77
N HIS A 94 -7.30 -9.58 6.52
CA HIS A 94 -8.25 -8.53 6.15
C HIS A 94 -7.91 -7.89 4.80
N GLU A 95 -6.63 -7.81 4.43
CA GLU A 95 -6.16 -7.32 3.14
C GLU A 95 -6.68 -8.18 1.98
N VAL A 96 -6.61 -9.51 2.12
CA VAL A 96 -7.09 -10.46 1.11
C VAL A 96 -8.62 -10.45 1.00
N VAL A 97 -9.30 -10.46 2.16
CA VAL A 97 -10.78 -10.41 2.19
C VAL A 97 -11.28 -9.07 1.67
N GLY A 98 -10.64 -7.95 2.08
CA GLY A 98 -10.94 -6.61 1.59
C GLY A 98 -10.81 -6.51 0.07
N ALA A 99 -9.69 -6.96 -0.48
CA ALA A 99 -9.46 -6.98 -1.92
C ALA A 99 -10.55 -7.75 -2.69
N ARG A 100 -11.01 -8.89 -2.15
CA ARG A 100 -12.12 -9.66 -2.75
C ARG A 100 -13.46 -8.93 -2.72
N TRP A 101 -13.65 -7.98 -1.81
CA TRP A 101 -14.87 -7.19 -1.71
C TRP A 101 -14.89 -5.99 -2.66
N ILE A 102 -13.74 -5.50 -3.13
CA ILE A 102 -13.64 -4.31 -3.99
C ILE A 102 -14.57 -4.39 -5.20
N PRO A 103 -14.63 -5.47 -6.01
CA PRO A 103 -15.52 -5.52 -7.16
C PRO A 103 -17.00 -5.32 -6.78
N LYS A 104 -17.47 -5.96 -5.70
CA LYS A 104 -18.83 -5.80 -5.20
C LYS A 104 -19.12 -4.38 -4.70
N ILE A 105 -18.17 -3.76 -4.02
CA ILE A 105 -18.29 -2.39 -3.53
C ILE A 105 -18.42 -1.43 -4.71
N PHE A 106 -17.52 -1.53 -5.70
CA PHE A 106 -17.53 -0.70 -6.91
C PHE A 106 -18.84 -0.87 -7.69
N GLN A 107 -19.28 -2.11 -7.89
CA GLN A 107 -20.56 -2.40 -8.56
C GLN A 107 -21.75 -1.77 -7.82
N SER A 108 -21.82 -1.91 -6.49
CA SER A 108 -22.92 -1.35 -5.68
C SER A 108 -22.95 0.18 -5.69
N MET A 109 -21.81 0.83 -5.88
CA MET A 109 -21.65 2.28 -5.95
C MET A 109 -21.69 2.81 -7.39
N LYS A 110 -21.92 1.94 -8.39
CA LYS A 110 -21.92 2.28 -9.82
C LYS A 110 -20.60 2.92 -10.27
N MET A 111 -19.49 2.49 -9.69
CA MET A 111 -18.13 2.90 -10.03
C MET A 111 -17.57 2.04 -11.17
N PRO A 112 -16.56 2.51 -11.92
CA PRO A 112 -16.01 1.74 -13.04
C PRO A 112 -15.37 0.42 -12.61
N LEU A 113 -15.68 -0.67 -13.34
CA LEU A 113 -15.18 -2.02 -13.11
C LEU A 113 -14.01 -2.35 -14.05
N ASN A 114 -13.10 -1.42 -14.23
CA ASN A 114 -11.95 -1.49 -15.14
C ASN A 114 -10.61 -1.47 -14.39
N GLU A 115 -9.53 -1.02 -15.02
CA GLU A 115 -8.19 -0.91 -14.42
C GLU A 115 -8.16 -0.08 -13.12
N LYS A 116 -9.04 0.91 -12.99
CA LYS A 116 -9.17 1.72 -11.76
C LYS A 116 -9.61 0.87 -10.56
N MET A 117 -10.56 -0.03 -10.77
CA MET A 117 -10.97 -1.00 -9.74
C MET A 117 -9.83 -1.98 -9.42
N LYS A 118 -9.15 -2.51 -10.44
CA LYS A 118 -8.02 -3.43 -10.26
C LYS A 118 -6.87 -2.76 -9.49
N TYR A 119 -6.60 -1.50 -9.79
CA TYR A 119 -5.63 -0.69 -9.05
C TYR A 119 -5.98 -0.61 -7.55
N VAL A 120 -7.21 -0.21 -7.20
CA VAL A 120 -7.65 -0.15 -5.80
C VAL A 120 -7.58 -1.53 -5.14
N GLN A 121 -8.03 -2.57 -5.84
CA GLN A 121 -7.96 -3.96 -5.36
C GLN A 121 -6.53 -4.41 -5.07
N LYS A 122 -5.59 -4.08 -5.96
CA LYS A 122 -4.16 -4.38 -5.80
C LYS A 122 -3.59 -3.68 -4.56
N LEU A 123 -3.80 -2.38 -4.40
CA LEU A 123 -3.29 -1.63 -3.26
C LEU A 123 -3.87 -2.13 -1.94
N VAL A 124 -5.18 -2.40 -1.88
CA VAL A 124 -5.81 -3.00 -0.70
C VAL A 124 -5.21 -4.37 -0.36
N ASN A 125 -4.92 -5.20 -1.36
CA ASN A 125 -4.31 -6.52 -1.14
C ASN A 125 -2.85 -6.44 -0.65
N LEU A 126 -2.11 -5.42 -1.08
CA LEU A 126 -0.67 -5.34 -0.84
C LEU A 126 -0.28 -4.40 0.31
N HIS A 127 -1.22 -3.61 0.86
CA HIS A 127 -0.89 -2.50 1.77
C HIS A 127 -0.06 -2.89 3.01
N LEU A 128 -0.16 -4.13 3.48
CA LEU A 128 0.65 -4.62 4.60
C LEU A 128 2.04 -5.11 4.21
N ARG A 129 2.31 -5.37 2.92
CA ARG A 129 3.57 -5.99 2.52
C ARG A 129 4.80 -5.12 2.75
N PRO A 130 4.80 -3.82 2.42
CA PRO A 130 5.94 -2.97 2.73
C PRO A 130 6.26 -2.94 4.23
N ILE A 131 5.24 -2.87 5.09
CA ILE A 131 5.42 -2.86 6.56
C ILE A 131 5.92 -4.21 7.08
N ALA A 132 5.52 -5.33 6.50
CA ALA A 132 6.03 -6.64 6.86
C ALA A 132 7.54 -6.75 6.59
N LEU A 133 8.03 -6.18 5.50
CA LEU A 133 9.48 -6.11 5.19
C LEU A 133 10.27 -5.27 6.22
N VAL A 134 9.61 -4.34 6.90
CA VAL A 134 10.22 -3.49 7.94
C VAL A 134 10.49 -4.25 9.24
N THR A 135 9.73 -5.32 9.50
CA THR A 135 9.81 -6.11 10.75
C THR A 135 10.68 -7.35 10.62
N GLU A 136 11.01 -7.78 9.39
CA GLU A 136 11.82 -8.94 9.07
C GLU A 136 13.16 -8.52 8.46
N GLU A 137 14.09 -9.47 8.29
CA GLU A 137 15.30 -9.22 7.52
C GLU A 137 14.94 -8.97 6.04
N VAL A 138 15.24 -7.76 5.54
CA VAL A 138 14.88 -7.33 4.18
C VAL A 138 15.77 -8.01 3.16
N THR A 139 15.31 -9.11 2.58
CA THR A 139 16.05 -9.84 1.54
C THR A 139 15.75 -9.27 0.15
N ASP A 140 16.74 -9.32 -0.76
CA ASP A 140 16.57 -8.92 -2.16
C ASP A 140 15.41 -9.68 -2.85
N SER A 141 15.20 -10.95 -2.52
CA SER A 141 14.10 -11.75 -3.11
C SER A 141 12.72 -11.29 -2.65
N ALA A 142 12.57 -10.89 -1.37
CA ALA A 142 11.32 -10.35 -0.86
C ALA A 142 10.99 -8.99 -1.50
N VAL A 143 12.01 -8.16 -1.69
CA VAL A 143 11.89 -6.87 -2.37
C VAL A 143 11.52 -7.06 -3.84
N ARG A 144 12.18 -7.97 -4.58
CA ARG A 144 11.82 -8.29 -5.98
C ARG A 144 10.38 -8.75 -6.12
N ARG A 145 9.93 -9.57 -5.16
CA ARG A 145 8.54 -10.02 -5.16
C ARG A 145 7.56 -8.88 -4.95
N LEU A 146 7.88 -7.93 -4.05
CA LEU A 146 7.06 -6.74 -3.85
C LEU A 146 7.01 -5.88 -5.12
N LEU A 147 8.16 -5.61 -5.75
CA LEU A 147 8.26 -4.87 -7.01
C LEU A 147 7.47 -5.54 -8.12
N PHE A 148 7.59 -6.86 -8.26
CA PHE A 148 6.85 -7.62 -9.26
C PHE A 148 5.34 -7.55 -9.05
N ASP A 149 4.86 -7.72 -7.80
CA ASP A 149 3.43 -7.74 -7.49
C ASP A 149 2.80 -6.33 -7.58
N ALA A 150 3.54 -5.27 -7.22
CA ALA A 150 3.07 -3.89 -7.30
C ALA A 150 3.19 -3.32 -8.72
N GLY A 151 4.25 -3.68 -9.46
CA GLY A 151 4.54 -3.12 -10.78
C GLY A 151 4.63 -1.60 -10.72
N ASN A 152 4.04 -0.91 -11.69
CA ASN A 152 4.04 0.54 -11.80
C ASN A 152 3.33 1.28 -10.64
N ASP A 153 2.61 0.55 -9.78
CA ASP A 153 1.91 1.15 -8.63
C ASP A 153 2.74 1.11 -7.34
N ILE A 154 4.06 0.82 -7.42
CA ILE A 154 4.92 0.69 -6.23
C ILE A 154 5.01 1.99 -5.44
N ASP A 155 5.12 3.14 -6.09
CA ASP A 155 5.20 4.44 -5.43
C ASP A 155 3.92 4.75 -4.65
N ASP A 156 2.76 4.50 -5.24
CA ASP A 156 1.45 4.67 -4.61
C ASP A 156 1.25 3.69 -3.45
N LEU A 157 1.70 2.44 -3.59
CA LEU A 157 1.68 1.45 -2.52
C LEU A 157 2.55 1.89 -1.34
N MET A 158 3.75 2.39 -1.61
CA MET A 158 4.66 2.89 -0.58
C MET A 158 4.09 4.12 0.11
N LEU A 159 3.43 5.02 -0.64
CA LEU A 159 2.76 6.20 -0.07
C LEU A 159 1.60 5.78 0.85
N LEU A 160 0.74 4.86 0.41
CA LEU A 160 -0.36 4.32 1.23
C LEU A 160 0.17 3.67 2.51
N CYS A 161 1.22 2.86 2.40
CA CYS A 161 1.85 2.18 3.53
C CYS A 161 2.44 3.19 4.54
N ASN A 162 3.11 4.24 4.05
CA ASN A 162 3.64 5.31 4.90
C ASN A 162 2.52 6.06 5.65
N ALA A 163 1.42 6.33 4.96
CA ALA A 163 0.23 6.99 5.52
C ALA A 163 -0.45 6.15 6.62
N ASP A 164 -0.38 4.81 6.51
CA ASP A 164 -0.95 3.87 7.48
C ASP A 164 -0.10 3.73 8.77
N ILE A 165 1.15 4.23 8.77
CA ILE A 165 2.01 4.26 9.95
C ILE A 165 1.47 5.28 10.95
N THR A 166 0.48 4.87 11.75
CA THR A 166 -0.16 5.69 12.78
C THR A 166 -0.12 5.00 14.13
N SER A 167 0.23 5.70 15.19
CA SER A 167 0.21 5.19 16.56
C SER A 167 0.21 6.35 17.54
N LYS A 168 -0.44 6.16 18.70
CA LYS A 168 -0.33 7.09 19.82
C LYS A 168 1.05 7.08 20.50
N ASN A 169 1.92 6.15 20.15
CA ASN A 169 3.28 6.06 20.68
C ASN A 169 4.30 6.68 19.71
N PRO A 170 4.83 7.90 19.99
CA PRO A 170 5.75 8.59 19.09
C PRO A 170 7.03 7.80 18.80
N LYS A 171 7.55 7.07 19.81
CA LYS A 171 8.78 6.24 19.65
C LYS A 171 8.54 5.08 18.67
N LYS A 172 7.33 4.47 18.72
CA LYS A 172 6.95 3.43 17.78
C LYS A 172 6.81 3.99 16.36
N VAL A 173 6.18 5.15 16.21
CA VAL A 173 6.04 5.84 14.91
C VAL A 173 7.40 6.16 14.32
N ALA A 174 8.29 6.80 15.09
CA ALA A 174 9.64 7.14 14.63
C ALA A 174 10.44 5.90 14.17
N ARG A 175 10.35 4.80 14.93
CA ARG A 175 11.01 3.53 14.55
C ARG A 175 10.46 2.97 13.25
N LEU A 176 9.13 2.97 13.06
CA LEU A 176 8.50 2.46 11.85
C LEU A 176 8.87 3.29 10.63
N HIS A 177 8.90 4.64 10.75
CA HIS A 177 9.35 5.50 9.67
C HIS A 177 10.83 5.29 9.34
N ALA A 178 11.72 5.16 10.35
CA ALA A 178 13.13 4.87 10.09
C ALA A 178 13.30 3.56 9.31
N ASN A 179 12.60 2.51 9.73
CA ASN A 179 12.62 1.23 9.02
C ASN A 179 12.01 1.33 7.62
N PHE A 180 10.96 2.13 7.45
CA PHE A 180 10.34 2.37 6.15
C PHE A 180 11.32 3.01 5.15
N GLU A 181 12.15 3.95 5.60
CA GLU A 181 13.20 4.53 4.75
C GLU A 181 14.26 3.48 4.35
N ILE A 182 14.55 2.50 5.22
CA ILE A 182 15.43 1.37 4.85
C ILE A 182 14.81 0.53 3.73
N VAL A 183 13.50 0.26 3.79
CA VAL A 183 12.80 -0.47 2.72
C VAL A 183 12.82 0.32 1.41
N LYS A 184 12.59 1.64 1.45
CA LYS A 184 12.67 2.50 0.26
C LYS A 184 14.06 2.47 -0.38
N ALA A 185 15.11 2.62 0.41
CA ALA A 185 16.48 2.54 -0.09
C ALA A 185 16.78 1.17 -0.71
N LYS A 186 16.27 0.11 -0.10
CA LYS A 186 16.44 -1.26 -0.61
C LYS A 186 15.68 -1.53 -1.91
N LEU A 187 14.52 -0.91 -2.10
CA LEU A 187 13.78 -0.96 -3.37
C LEU A 187 14.64 -0.39 -4.50
N VAL A 188 15.18 0.80 -4.33
CA VAL A 188 16.06 1.46 -5.32
C VAL A 188 17.31 0.61 -5.61
N GLU A 189 17.98 0.12 -4.55
CA GLU A 189 19.16 -0.73 -4.70
C GLU A 189 18.89 -1.99 -5.54
N VAL A 190 17.75 -2.65 -5.32
CA VAL A 190 17.38 -3.87 -6.04
C VAL A 190 17.00 -3.56 -7.48
N GLU A 191 16.29 -2.47 -7.75
CA GLU A 191 15.96 -2.04 -9.12
C GLU A 191 17.24 -1.72 -9.91
N GLU A 192 18.19 -0.99 -9.32
CA GLU A 192 19.49 -0.69 -9.94
C GLU A 192 20.29 -1.97 -10.25
N LYS A 193 20.35 -2.91 -9.30
CA LYS A 193 21.03 -4.20 -9.51
C LYS A 193 20.39 -5.01 -10.63
N ASP A 194 19.07 -5.02 -10.72
CA ASP A 194 18.35 -5.77 -11.74
C ASP A 194 18.47 -5.08 -13.11
N ALA A 195 18.48 -3.75 -13.18
CA ALA A 195 18.78 -2.99 -14.39
C ALA A 195 20.16 -3.32 -14.94
N ILE A 196 21.19 -3.33 -14.08
CA ILE A 196 22.56 -3.70 -14.46
C ILE A 196 22.62 -5.16 -14.93
N ARG A 197 21.99 -6.10 -14.22
CA ARG A 197 21.96 -7.52 -14.56
C ARG A 197 21.28 -7.80 -15.88
N ASN A 198 20.21 -7.06 -16.20
CA ASN A 198 19.42 -7.22 -17.42
C ASN A 198 20.02 -6.43 -18.61
N PHE A 199 21.02 -5.60 -18.37
CA PHE A 199 21.75 -4.90 -19.41
C PHE A 199 22.49 -5.93 -20.28
N LYS A 200 21.91 -6.24 -21.45
CA LYS A 200 22.58 -7.08 -22.46
C LYS A 200 23.68 -6.25 -23.09
N ASN A 201 24.94 -6.69 -22.90
CA ASN A 201 26.06 -6.07 -23.60
C ASN A 201 25.80 -6.12 -25.12
N PRO A 202 25.71 -4.98 -25.83
CA PRO A 202 25.45 -4.97 -27.27
C PRO A 202 26.59 -5.61 -28.10
N ILE A 203 27.72 -5.91 -27.47
CA ILE A 203 28.86 -6.59 -28.11
C ILE A 203 28.69 -8.11 -27.89
N THR A 204 27.93 -8.77 -28.74
CA THR A 204 28.07 -10.22 -28.92
C THR A 204 29.36 -10.46 -29.67
N GLY A 205 30.34 -11.08 -29.00
CA GLY A 205 31.63 -11.42 -29.57
C GLY A 205 31.53 -12.57 -30.58
N ASP A 206 30.99 -12.29 -31.75
CA ASP A 206 31.16 -13.08 -32.94
C ASP A 206 32.29 -12.47 -33.75
N TYR A 207 33.49 -12.99 -33.51
CA TYR A 207 34.67 -12.84 -34.38
C TYR A 207 34.90 -14.17 -35.11
#